data_17044f8b7c010608f1b1601be567558e
#
_entry.id   17044f8b7c010608f1b1601be567558e
#
_cell.length_a   1.000
_cell.length_b   1.000
_cell.length_c   1.000
_cell.angle_alpha   90.00
_cell.angle_beta   90.00
_cell.angle_gamma   90.00
#
_symmetry.space_group_name_H-M   'P 1'
#
loop_
_entity.id
_entity.type
_entity.pdbx_description
1 polymer ?
#
loop_
_entity_poly.entity_id
_entity_poly.type
_entity_poly.pdbx_seq_one_letter_code
_entity_poly.pdbx_strand_id
1 'polypeptide(L)'
;VWAGLHALNGNGEMTGSHWVKDAGYFTGPILITNTHSVGAAHEAAVRWMVDTYRDAWENNHLWAMPVVAETYDGVLNDINGLHVRPEHATKALENATSEPPAEGNVGGGAGMICYEFKGGTGTASRRVEAGGKTHTLGVLVQANHGLRPWLKVLGQPVGEKMTDHRIPGFNAERGSIIVIIATDLPLLPSQLDRLARRATIGIGRGGTPGGNNSGDIFLAFSTANEMDLPQLSGPWKSMVSLNDDLLDPVYMAAVEAVEEAVLNAMLAAEDTPTARPSGSVCRAIDAEALKRLFA
;
A
#
# COMPACT_ATOMS: atom_id res chain seq x y z
N VAL A 1 -9.92 -8.73 11.27
CA VAL A 1 -8.58 -8.18 11.59
C VAL A 1 -8.74 -6.73 12.04
N TRP A 2 -8.18 -6.35 13.19
CA TRP A 2 -8.22 -4.98 13.71
C TRP A 2 -7.38 -4.06 12.84
N ALA A 3 -7.90 -2.88 12.54
CA ALA A 3 -7.29 -1.95 11.60
C ALA A 3 -7.53 -0.48 11.95
N GLY A 4 -6.68 0.37 11.41
CA GLY A 4 -6.81 1.82 11.38
C GLY A 4 -6.48 2.35 9.99
N LEU A 5 -7.04 3.49 9.61
CA LEU A 5 -6.92 4.04 8.27
C LEU A 5 -6.68 5.55 8.31
N HIS A 6 -5.72 6.00 7.51
CA HIS A 6 -5.46 7.42 7.29
C HIS A 6 -5.41 7.75 5.80
N ALA A 7 -6.22 8.68 5.35
CA ALA A 7 -6.10 9.29 4.03
C ALA A 7 -5.41 10.65 4.19
N LEU A 8 -4.24 10.81 3.57
CA LEU A 8 -3.57 12.09 3.51
C LEU A 8 -4.30 13.02 2.53
N ASN A 9 -4.68 12.48 1.38
CA ASN A 9 -5.53 13.11 0.38
C ASN A 9 -6.66 12.15 -0.01
N GLY A 10 -7.85 12.69 -0.23
CA GLY A 10 -9.04 11.91 -0.61
C GLY A 10 -9.19 11.65 -2.11
N ASN A 11 -8.17 11.89 -2.92
CA ASN A 11 -8.21 11.72 -4.38
C ASN A 11 -7.86 10.29 -4.80
N GLY A 12 -8.50 9.31 -4.22
CA GLY A 12 -8.30 7.89 -4.47
C GLY A 12 -9.40 7.06 -3.85
N GLU A 13 -9.40 5.75 -4.12
CA GLU A 13 -10.39 4.82 -3.60
C GLU A 13 -9.71 3.72 -2.76
N MET A 14 -10.33 3.45 -1.62
CA MET A 14 -10.11 2.24 -0.83
C MET A 14 -11.49 1.81 -0.30
N THR A 15 -12.04 0.73 -0.87
CA THR A 15 -13.34 0.23 -0.43
C THR A 15 -13.28 -0.26 1.01
N GLY A 16 -14.42 -0.25 1.71
CA GLY A 16 -14.47 -0.65 3.12
C GLY A 16 -13.89 0.38 4.11
N SER A 17 -13.32 1.49 3.62
CA SER A 17 -12.67 2.52 4.45
C SER A 17 -13.61 3.14 5.50
N HIS A 18 -14.89 3.35 5.16
CA HIS A 18 -15.88 3.87 6.10
C HIS A 18 -16.09 2.91 7.27
N TRP A 19 -16.19 1.61 6.99
CA TRP A 19 -16.36 0.59 8.02
C TRP A 19 -15.10 0.45 8.89
N VAL A 20 -13.91 0.47 8.29
CA VAL A 20 -12.65 0.46 9.05
C VAL A 20 -12.57 1.64 10.01
N LYS A 21 -12.98 2.85 9.56
CA LYS A 21 -12.99 4.04 10.41
C LYS A 21 -14.01 3.97 11.55
N ASP A 22 -15.19 3.40 11.29
CA ASP A 22 -16.28 3.33 12.26
C ASP A 22 -16.08 2.16 13.24
N ALA A 23 -15.81 0.97 12.73
CA ALA A 23 -15.75 -0.27 13.51
C ALA A 23 -14.34 -0.66 13.98
N GLY A 24 -13.28 -0.13 13.35
CA GLY A 24 -11.90 -0.42 13.69
C GLY A 24 -11.41 -1.78 13.22
N TYR A 25 -12.07 -2.44 12.28
CA TYR A 25 -11.65 -3.73 11.70
C TYR A 25 -12.16 -3.92 10.28
N PHE A 26 -11.61 -4.89 9.59
CA PHE A 26 -12.13 -5.42 8.32
C PHE A 26 -12.12 -6.93 8.31
N THR A 27 -12.88 -7.53 7.39
CA THR A 27 -12.90 -8.96 7.12
C THR A 27 -12.61 -9.22 5.65
N GLY A 28 -11.88 -10.30 5.36
CA GLY A 28 -11.53 -10.69 4.00
C GLY A 28 -10.19 -10.13 3.51
N PRO A 29 -9.93 -10.25 2.21
CA PRO A 29 -8.65 -9.88 1.63
C PRO A 29 -8.49 -8.37 1.43
N ILE A 30 -7.23 -7.94 1.26
CA ILE A 30 -6.86 -6.63 0.73
C ILE A 30 -6.36 -6.85 -0.70
N LEU A 31 -6.93 -6.13 -1.66
CA LEU A 31 -6.49 -6.12 -3.05
C LEU A 31 -6.06 -4.71 -3.45
N ILE A 32 -5.03 -4.61 -4.29
CA ILE A 32 -4.58 -3.34 -4.86
C ILE A 32 -4.55 -3.49 -6.39
N THR A 33 -5.16 -2.53 -7.08
CA THR A 33 -5.32 -2.57 -8.54
C THR A 33 -5.16 -1.17 -9.15
N ASN A 34 -5.58 -0.96 -10.39
CA ASN A 34 -5.69 0.37 -10.99
C ASN A 34 -7.08 0.98 -10.76
N THR A 35 -7.20 2.30 -10.95
CA THR A 35 -8.41 3.08 -10.66
C THR A 35 -9.66 2.54 -11.32
N HIS A 36 -9.60 2.14 -12.61
CA HIS A 36 -10.79 1.69 -13.33
C HIS A 36 -11.16 0.23 -13.06
N SER A 37 -10.34 -0.51 -12.31
CA SER A 37 -10.53 -1.94 -12.06
C SER A 37 -10.96 -2.26 -10.63
N VAL A 38 -11.22 -1.25 -9.79
CA VAL A 38 -11.70 -1.44 -8.41
C VAL A 38 -12.94 -2.33 -8.39
N GLY A 39 -13.92 -2.08 -9.26
CA GLY A 39 -15.14 -2.88 -9.35
C GLY A 39 -14.88 -4.35 -9.68
N ALA A 40 -13.97 -4.64 -10.62
CA ALA A 40 -13.63 -6.01 -11.00
C ALA A 40 -12.91 -6.76 -9.85
N ALA A 41 -11.98 -6.10 -9.18
CA ALA A 41 -11.28 -6.67 -8.03
C ALA A 41 -12.23 -6.87 -6.83
N HIS A 42 -13.14 -5.92 -6.60
CA HIS A 42 -14.14 -6.02 -5.53
C HIS A 42 -15.11 -7.20 -5.76
N GLU A 43 -15.63 -7.36 -6.99
CA GLU A 43 -16.47 -8.50 -7.35
C GLU A 43 -15.76 -9.83 -7.09
N ALA A 44 -14.49 -9.94 -7.52
CA ALA A 44 -13.70 -11.14 -7.30
C ALA A 44 -13.49 -11.45 -5.81
N ALA A 45 -13.19 -10.44 -5.01
CA ALA A 45 -13.01 -10.59 -3.57
C ALA A 45 -14.30 -11.05 -2.88
N VAL A 46 -15.46 -10.49 -3.25
CA VAL A 46 -16.77 -10.93 -2.72
C VAL A 46 -17.04 -12.37 -3.10
N ARG A 47 -16.85 -12.76 -4.35
CA ARG A 47 -17.05 -14.16 -4.81
C ARG A 47 -16.14 -15.12 -4.06
N TRP A 48 -14.86 -14.79 -3.96
CA TRP A 48 -13.89 -15.61 -3.23
C TRP A 48 -14.27 -15.77 -1.75
N MET A 49 -14.73 -14.71 -1.08
CA MET A 49 -15.21 -14.79 0.31
C MET A 49 -16.45 -15.67 0.42
N VAL A 50 -17.42 -15.52 -0.48
CA VAL A 50 -18.64 -16.36 -0.48
C VAL A 50 -18.29 -17.83 -0.63
N ASP A 51 -17.39 -18.17 -1.54
CA ASP A 51 -16.99 -19.56 -1.79
C ASP A 51 -16.15 -20.13 -0.64
N THR A 52 -15.25 -19.33 -0.08
CA THR A 52 -14.37 -19.76 1.02
C THR A 52 -15.10 -19.93 2.35
N TYR A 53 -16.08 -19.08 2.65
CA TYR A 53 -16.76 -19.02 3.95
C TYR A 53 -18.26 -19.34 3.83
N ARG A 54 -18.63 -20.27 2.96
CA ARG A 54 -20.03 -20.62 2.62
C ARG A 54 -20.91 -20.84 3.84
N ASP A 55 -20.44 -21.64 4.80
CA ASP A 55 -21.20 -21.95 6.01
C ASP A 55 -21.50 -20.72 6.87
N ALA A 56 -20.58 -19.75 6.90
CA ALA A 56 -20.78 -18.50 7.63
C ALA A 56 -21.83 -17.61 6.96
N TRP A 57 -21.96 -17.67 5.63
CA TRP A 57 -23.02 -16.97 4.89
C TRP A 57 -24.40 -17.60 5.14
N GLU A 58 -24.47 -18.91 5.04
CA GLU A 58 -25.74 -19.63 5.12
C GLU A 58 -26.31 -19.65 6.54
N ASN A 59 -25.44 -19.77 7.56
CA ASN A 59 -25.87 -19.99 8.92
C ASN A 59 -25.72 -18.79 9.86
N ASN A 60 -24.90 -17.79 9.54
CA ASN A 60 -24.51 -16.74 10.48
C ASN A 60 -24.67 -15.32 9.92
N HIS A 61 -25.38 -15.17 8.79
CA HIS A 61 -25.59 -13.86 8.16
C HIS A 61 -24.31 -13.02 8.01
N LEU A 62 -23.22 -13.66 7.58
CA LEU A 62 -21.99 -12.96 7.25
C LEU A 62 -22.24 -12.03 6.04
N TRP A 63 -21.59 -10.89 5.97
CA TRP A 63 -21.60 -10.01 4.81
C TRP A 63 -20.17 -9.60 4.46
N ALA A 64 -19.89 -9.44 3.17
CA ALA A 64 -18.56 -9.15 2.66
C ALA A 64 -18.38 -7.65 2.40
N MET A 65 -17.30 -7.12 2.92
CA MET A 65 -16.86 -5.75 2.63
C MET A 65 -15.32 -5.78 2.48
N PRO A 66 -14.81 -6.36 1.38
CA PRO A 66 -13.38 -6.46 1.15
C PRO A 66 -12.75 -5.09 0.94
N VAL A 67 -11.48 -4.98 1.27
CA VAL A 67 -10.67 -3.78 1.02
C VAL A 67 -10.05 -3.89 -0.38
N VAL A 68 -10.42 -2.96 -1.26
CA VAL A 68 -9.81 -2.82 -2.59
C VAL A 68 -9.33 -1.39 -2.74
N ALA A 69 -8.02 -1.23 -2.91
CA ALA A 69 -7.36 0.06 -3.11
C ALA A 69 -6.84 0.20 -4.53
N GLU A 70 -6.55 1.41 -4.94
CA GLU A 70 -6.12 1.67 -6.31
C GLU A 70 -5.07 2.79 -6.41
N THR A 71 -4.36 2.79 -7.53
CA THR A 71 -3.56 3.91 -8.00
C THR A 71 -3.71 4.05 -9.52
N TYR A 72 -3.63 5.29 -10.04
CA TYR A 72 -3.83 5.58 -11.45
C TYR A 72 -2.62 5.13 -12.29
N ASP A 73 -2.85 4.29 -13.32
CA ASP A 73 -1.82 3.73 -14.20
C ASP A 73 -1.91 4.18 -15.66
N GLY A 74 -2.80 5.12 -15.98
CA GLY A 74 -3.14 5.49 -17.37
C GLY A 74 -2.04 6.16 -18.20
N VAL A 75 -0.85 6.37 -17.63
CA VAL A 75 0.34 6.79 -18.39
C VAL A 75 1.05 5.59 -19.02
N LEU A 76 1.20 4.50 -18.27
CA LEU A 76 1.91 3.29 -18.71
C LEU A 76 0.97 2.22 -19.26
N ASN A 77 -0.31 2.26 -18.91
CA ASN A 77 -1.32 1.29 -19.31
C ASN A 77 -2.47 1.95 -20.07
N ASP A 78 -3.12 1.20 -20.96
CA ASP A 78 -4.42 1.56 -21.50
C ASP A 78 -5.53 1.28 -20.47
N ILE A 79 -5.61 2.15 -19.47
CA ILE A 79 -6.54 2.03 -18.34
C ILE A 79 -8.01 1.93 -18.79
N ASN A 80 -8.36 2.56 -19.92
CA ASN A 80 -9.71 2.56 -20.48
C ASN A 80 -10.09 1.26 -21.21
N GLY A 81 -9.09 0.41 -21.52
CA GLY A 81 -9.32 -0.91 -22.08
C GLY A 81 -9.90 -1.92 -21.08
N LEU A 82 -9.96 -1.56 -19.79
CA LEU A 82 -10.52 -2.39 -18.71
C LEU A 82 -9.95 -3.82 -18.74
N HIS A 83 -8.62 -3.92 -18.87
CA HIS A 83 -7.94 -5.20 -19.09
C HIS A 83 -7.91 -6.08 -17.82
N VAL A 84 -7.99 -5.50 -16.62
CA VAL A 84 -8.11 -6.26 -15.39
C VAL A 84 -9.55 -6.76 -15.23
N ARG A 85 -9.69 -8.09 -15.17
CA ARG A 85 -10.96 -8.80 -15.06
C ARG A 85 -11.07 -9.48 -13.68
N PRO A 86 -12.27 -9.86 -13.23
CA PRO A 86 -12.43 -10.58 -11.95
C PRO A 86 -11.55 -11.83 -11.85
N GLU A 87 -11.35 -12.56 -12.96
CA GLU A 87 -10.52 -13.77 -12.98
C GLU A 87 -9.05 -13.51 -12.61
N HIS A 88 -8.52 -12.34 -12.95
CA HIS A 88 -7.15 -11.95 -12.58
C HIS A 88 -7.03 -11.75 -11.07
N ALA A 89 -8.00 -11.09 -10.46
CA ALA A 89 -8.04 -10.89 -9.00
C ALA A 89 -8.30 -12.19 -8.25
N THR A 90 -9.21 -13.06 -8.73
CA THR A 90 -9.42 -14.40 -8.17
C THR A 90 -8.13 -15.20 -8.19
N LYS A 91 -7.42 -15.22 -9.34
CA LYS A 91 -6.14 -15.92 -9.45
C LYS A 91 -5.07 -15.37 -8.51
N ALA A 92 -5.06 -14.05 -8.26
CA ALA A 92 -4.14 -13.45 -7.31
C ALA A 92 -4.43 -13.91 -5.88
N LEU A 93 -5.71 -14.02 -5.49
CA LEU A 93 -6.12 -14.54 -4.18
C LEU A 93 -5.76 -16.03 -4.01
N GLU A 94 -6.01 -16.84 -5.03
CA GLU A 94 -5.71 -18.28 -5.02
C GLU A 94 -4.21 -18.58 -4.97
N ASN A 95 -3.39 -17.72 -5.56
CA ASN A 95 -1.94 -17.84 -5.60
C ASN A 95 -1.22 -17.09 -4.47
N ALA A 96 -1.95 -16.51 -3.54
CA ALA A 96 -1.34 -15.83 -2.39
C ALA A 96 -0.54 -16.81 -1.53
N THR A 97 0.68 -16.43 -1.16
CA THR A 97 1.59 -17.25 -0.35
C THR A 97 2.14 -16.45 0.83
N SER A 98 2.79 -17.13 1.76
CA SER A 98 3.52 -16.52 2.87
C SER A 98 4.95 -16.10 2.51
N GLU A 99 5.39 -16.38 1.28
CA GLU A 99 6.72 -15.98 0.82
C GLU A 99 6.79 -14.46 0.59
N PRO A 100 7.98 -13.85 0.65
CA PRO A 100 8.15 -12.44 0.31
C PRO A 100 7.59 -12.15 -1.09
N PRO A 101 6.73 -11.12 -1.24
CA PRO A 101 6.19 -10.78 -2.55
C PRO A 101 7.29 -10.26 -3.47
N ALA A 102 7.15 -10.52 -4.78
CA ALA A 102 7.99 -9.90 -5.77
C ALA A 102 7.78 -8.37 -5.79
N GLU A 103 8.83 -7.63 -6.13
CA GLU A 103 8.84 -6.17 -6.15
C GLU A 103 8.97 -5.60 -7.57
N GLY A 104 8.80 -4.30 -7.74
CA GLY A 104 8.88 -3.60 -9.02
C GLY A 104 7.63 -3.76 -9.88
N ASN A 105 7.80 -4.22 -11.12
CA ASN A 105 6.76 -4.27 -12.16
C ASN A 105 5.76 -5.44 -11.97
N VAL A 106 5.30 -5.71 -10.77
CA VAL A 106 4.43 -6.85 -10.47
C VAL A 106 3.03 -6.42 -10.04
N GLY A 107 2.01 -7.17 -10.45
CA GLY A 107 0.62 -6.88 -10.12
C GLY A 107 0.23 -5.44 -10.45
N GLY A 108 -0.41 -4.76 -9.50
CA GLY A 108 -0.75 -3.34 -9.63
C GLY A 108 0.46 -2.42 -9.80
N GLY A 109 1.66 -2.84 -9.39
CA GLY A 109 2.91 -2.10 -9.54
C GLY A 109 3.38 -1.95 -11.00
N ALA A 110 2.87 -2.77 -11.92
CA ALA A 110 3.30 -2.78 -13.33
C ALA A 110 3.12 -1.41 -14.02
N GLY A 111 2.05 -0.67 -13.73
CA GLY A 111 1.75 0.63 -14.34
C GLY A 111 2.17 1.86 -13.54
N MET A 112 3.03 1.73 -12.53
CA MET A 112 3.33 2.79 -11.56
C MET A 112 4.52 3.66 -11.95
N ILE A 113 4.42 4.96 -11.64
CA ILE A 113 5.47 5.98 -11.83
C ILE A 113 5.73 6.64 -10.48
N CYS A 114 6.97 6.57 -9.99
CA CYS A 114 7.37 7.17 -8.72
C CYS A 114 8.50 8.16 -8.94
N TYR A 115 8.27 9.43 -8.59
CA TYR A 115 9.19 10.55 -8.85
C TYR A 115 9.67 10.64 -10.31
N GLU A 116 8.77 10.36 -11.27
CA GLU A 116 9.06 10.30 -12.72
C GLU A 116 10.08 9.21 -13.12
N PHE A 117 10.43 8.30 -12.22
CA PHE A 117 11.02 7.02 -12.54
C PHE A 117 9.94 5.94 -12.56
N LYS A 118 10.26 4.77 -13.09
CA LYS A 118 9.37 3.63 -12.95
C LYS A 118 9.21 3.32 -11.46
N GLY A 119 7.96 3.33 -11.01
CA GLY A 119 7.55 2.91 -9.67
C GLY A 119 7.19 1.43 -9.63
N GLY A 120 6.42 1.01 -8.63
CA GLY A 120 6.07 -0.40 -8.54
C GLY A 120 5.50 -0.82 -7.20
N THR A 121 5.47 -2.13 -6.99
CA THR A 121 5.27 -2.74 -5.69
C THR A 121 6.60 -2.77 -4.94
N GLY A 122 6.60 -2.40 -3.68
CA GLY A 122 7.77 -2.49 -2.82
C GLY A 122 7.41 -2.91 -1.41
N THR A 123 8.36 -3.52 -0.72
CA THR A 123 8.17 -4.03 0.64
C THR A 123 9.36 -3.71 1.52
N ALA A 124 9.12 -3.64 2.82
CA ALA A 124 10.17 -3.62 3.84
C ALA A 124 9.62 -4.13 5.17
N SER A 125 10.48 -4.49 6.08
CA SER A 125 10.06 -4.94 7.40
C SER A 125 11.03 -4.49 8.49
N ARG A 126 10.53 -4.44 9.73
CA ARG A 126 11.30 -4.13 10.94
C ARG A 126 10.96 -5.10 12.04
N ARG A 127 11.94 -5.44 12.82
CA ARG A 127 11.74 -6.09 14.12
C ARG A 127 11.63 -5.02 15.19
N VAL A 128 10.61 -5.13 16.02
CA VAL A 128 10.32 -4.16 17.08
C VAL A 128 10.29 -4.89 18.43
N GLU A 129 11.12 -4.44 19.34
CA GLU A 129 11.11 -4.95 20.73
C GLU A 129 10.05 -4.21 21.54
N ALA A 130 9.04 -4.92 22.02
CA ALA A 130 7.99 -4.37 22.86
C ALA A 130 7.49 -5.39 23.88
N GLY A 131 7.27 -4.95 25.11
CA GLY A 131 6.75 -5.83 26.17
C GLY A 131 7.62 -7.06 26.47
N GLY A 132 8.94 -6.98 26.22
CA GLY A 132 9.88 -8.09 26.39
C GLY A 132 9.81 -9.17 25.30
N LYS A 133 9.18 -8.88 24.17
CA LYS A 133 9.09 -9.75 22.99
C LYS A 133 9.48 -9.00 21.73
N THR A 134 10.02 -9.76 20.77
CA THR A 134 10.26 -9.25 19.41
C THR A 134 9.00 -9.43 18.58
N HIS A 135 8.56 -8.35 17.97
CA HIS A 135 7.44 -8.31 17.03
C HIS A 135 7.93 -7.95 15.63
N THR A 136 7.11 -8.23 14.64
CA THR A 136 7.37 -7.86 13.25
C THR A 136 6.39 -6.76 12.80
N LEU A 137 6.93 -5.78 12.10
CA LEU A 137 6.15 -4.80 11.36
C LEU A 137 6.57 -4.91 9.89
N GLY A 138 5.64 -5.23 9.01
CA GLY A 138 5.82 -5.30 7.57
C GLY A 138 5.09 -4.18 6.86
N VAL A 139 5.66 -3.69 5.78
CA VAL A 139 5.07 -2.67 4.91
C VAL A 139 5.05 -3.18 3.48
N LEU A 140 3.93 -2.97 2.79
CA LEU A 140 3.81 -3.10 1.35
C LEU A 140 3.30 -1.77 0.79
N VAL A 141 3.92 -1.30 -0.30
CA VAL A 141 3.49 -0.11 -1.02
C VAL A 141 3.20 -0.41 -2.48
N GLN A 142 2.22 0.31 -3.05
CA GLN A 142 2.10 0.50 -4.49
C GLN A 142 2.48 1.96 -4.76
N ALA A 143 3.74 2.19 -5.17
CA ALA A 143 4.36 3.50 -5.25
C ALA A 143 4.15 4.14 -6.63
N ASN A 144 3.32 5.19 -6.67
CA ASN A 144 2.94 5.91 -7.90
C ASN A 144 2.81 7.41 -7.62
N HIS A 145 3.78 8.03 -6.95
CA HIS A 145 3.66 9.40 -6.47
C HIS A 145 4.94 10.21 -6.70
N GLY A 146 4.83 11.51 -6.52
CA GLY A 146 5.97 12.43 -6.50
C GLY A 146 6.42 12.93 -7.86
N LEU A 147 7.09 14.08 -7.86
CA LEU A 147 7.76 14.67 -9.02
C LEU A 147 9.27 14.54 -8.87
N ARG A 148 9.98 14.39 -9.99
CA ARG A 148 11.43 14.21 -10.03
C ARG A 148 12.22 15.19 -9.14
N PRO A 149 11.97 16.50 -9.15
CA PRO A 149 12.73 17.45 -8.34
C PRO A 149 12.56 17.26 -6.82
N TRP A 150 11.49 16.58 -6.41
CA TRP A 150 11.22 16.36 -4.98
C TRP A 150 12.00 15.17 -4.40
N LEU A 151 12.44 14.23 -5.27
CA LEU A 151 13.03 12.98 -4.79
C LEU A 151 14.25 13.25 -3.91
N LYS A 152 14.15 12.74 -2.69
CA LYS A 152 15.26 12.65 -1.74
C LYS A 152 15.49 11.17 -1.39
N VAL A 153 16.75 10.81 -1.27
CA VAL A 153 17.18 9.48 -0.76
C VAL A 153 18.18 9.76 0.34
N LEU A 154 17.92 9.23 1.54
CA LEU A 154 18.75 9.49 2.72
C LEU A 154 19.06 10.99 2.93
N GLY A 155 18.08 11.85 2.67
CA GLY A 155 18.19 13.30 2.79
C GLY A 155 18.92 14.01 1.64
N GLN A 156 19.52 13.30 0.69
CA GLN A 156 20.18 13.90 -0.48
C GLN A 156 19.16 14.23 -1.58
N PRO A 157 19.25 15.39 -2.24
CA PRO A 157 18.34 15.82 -3.32
C PRO A 157 18.65 15.08 -4.63
N VAL A 158 18.37 13.80 -4.68
CA VAL A 158 18.68 12.91 -5.82
C VAL A 158 17.96 13.35 -7.08
N GLY A 159 16.71 13.77 -6.98
CA GLY A 159 15.90 14.18 -8.11
C GLY A 159 16.43 15.43 -8.84
N GLU A 160 17.17 16.30 -8.13
CA GLU A 160 17.84 17.46 -8.72
C GLU A 160 19.14 17.08 -9.44
N LYS A 161 19.74 15.93 -9.08
CA LYS A 161 21.01 15.44 -9.64
C LYS A 161 20.79 14.44 -10.78
N MET A 162 19.69 13.70 -10.78
CA MET A 162 19.34 12.69 -11.78
C MET A 162 18.23 13.24 -12.70
N THR A 163 18.57 14.17 -13.59
CA THR A 163 17.61 14.94 -14.40
C THR A 163 17.29 14.32 -15.76
N ASP A 164 18.02 13.31 -16.18
CA ASP A 164 17.90 12.70 -17.51
C ASP A 164 16.64 11.84 -17.66
N HIS A 165 16.25 11.60 -18.91
CA HIS A 165 15.19 10.66 -19.28
C HIS A 165 13.82 10.94 -18.63
N ARG A 166 13.45 12.21 -18.51
CA ARG A 166 12.13 12.61 -18.02
C ARG A 166 11.03 12.25 -19.02
N ILE A 167 9.84 11.96 -18.52
CA ILE A 167 8.66 11.70 -19.35
C ILE A 167 8.16 13.03 -19.90
N PRO A 168 8.04 13.19 -21.24
CA PRO A 168 7.56 14.44 -21.82
C PRO A 168 6.16 14.83 -21.30
N GLY A 169 6.02 16.07 -20.86
CA GLY A 169 4.74 16.61 -20.35
C GLY A 169 4.36 16.15 -18.92
N PHE A 170 5.21 15.39 -18.24
CA PHE A 170 5.00 15.01 -16.85
C PHE A 170 5.47 16.14 -15.92
N ASN A 171 4.61 17.15 -15.72
CA ASN A 171 4.92 18.39 -15.00
C ASN A 171 3.99 18.67 -13.82
N ALA A 172 3.06 17.76 -13.55
CA ALA A 172 2.14 17.83 -12.42
C ALA A 172 1.96 16.44 -11.81
N GLU A 173 1.90 16.37 -10.50
CA GLU A 173 1.61 15.13 -9.79
C GLU A 173 0.16 14.70 -10.06
N ARG A 174 -0.01 13.47 -10.48
CA ARG A 174 -1.29 12.82 -10.79
C ARG A 174 -1.30 11.37 -10.32
N GLY A 175 -0.40 11.07 -9.43
CA GLY A 175 -0.21 9.73 -8.91
C GLY A 175 -1.04 9.47 -7.65
N SER A 176 -0.63 8.46 -6.92
CA SER A 176 -1.16 8.04 -5.62
C SER A 176 -0.17 7.09 -4.98
N ILE A 177 -0.24 6.89 -3.69
CA ILE A 177 0.43 5.77 -3.05
C ILE A 177 -0.52 5.05 -2.10
N ILE A 178 -0.58 3.73 -2.24
CA ILE A 178 -1.20 2.87 -1.24
C ILE A 178 -0.12 2.31 -0.35
N VAL A 179 -0.30 2.45 0.97
CA VAL A 179 0.58 1.84 1.97
C VAL A 179 -0.22 0.92 2.87
N ILE A 180 0.20 -0.33 2.95
CA ILE A 180 -0.34 -1.32 3.88
C ILE A 180 0.72 -1.63 4.93
N ILE A 181 0.39 -1.41 6.19
CA ILE A 181 1.25 -1.72 7.34
C ILE A 181 0.62 -2.89 8.08
N ALA A 182 1.34 -4.00 8.21
CA ALA A 182 0.91 -5.18 8.94
C ALA A 182 1.82 -5.42 10.15
N THR A 183 1.26 -5.84 11.28
CA THR A 183 2.06 -6.19 12.46
C THR A 183 1.40 -7.29 13.28
N ASP A 184 2.21 -8.03 14.02
CA ASP A 184 1.77 -8.96 15.07
C ASP A 184 1.77 -8.33 16.48
N LEU A 185 2.06 -7.02 16.58
CA LEU A 185 1.90 -6.27 17.82
C LEU A 185 0.43 -6.19 18.21
N PRO A 186 0.08 -6.45 19.46
CA PRO A 186 -1.28 -6.21 19.96
C PRO A 186 -1.54 -4.71 20.10
N LEU A 187 -2.31 -4.17 19.17
CA LEU A 187 -2.66 -2.76 19.11
C LEU A 187 -4.18 -2.58 19.03
N LEU A 188 -4.67 -1.50 19.66
CA LEU A 188 -6.07 -1.06 19.51
C LEU A 188 -6.29 -0.42 18.12
N PRO A 189 -7.53 -0.39 17.61
CA PRO A 189 -7.85 0.33 16.38
C PRO A 189 -7.38 1.78 16.36
N SER A 190 -7.52 2.49 17.48
CA SER A 190 -7.02 3.87 17.62
C SER A 190 -5.49 3.99 17.57
N GLN A 191 -4.76 2.96 18.00
CA GLN A 191 -3.30 2.88 17.86
C GLN A 191 -2.90 2.56 16.41
N LEU A 192 -3.66 1.69 15.75
CA LEU A 192 -3.47 1.37 14.32
C LEU A 192 -3.76 2.58 13.42
N ASP A 193 -4.78 3.39 13.74
CA ASP A 193 -5.01 4.66 13.05
C ASP A 193 -3.82 5.63 13.20
N ARG A 194 -3.27 5.75 14.40
CA ARG A 194 -2.05 6.53 14.64
C ARG A 194 -0.83 5.95 13.93
N LEU A 195 -0.74 4.62 13.80
CA LEU A 195 0.33 3.95 13.06
C LEU A 195 0.20 4.23 11.57
N ALA A 196 -1.00 4.12 10.98
CA ALA A 196 -1.27 4.45 9.58
C ALA A 196 -0.84 5.88 9.23
N ARG A 197 -1.08 6.85 10.12
CA ARG A 197 -0.63 8.26 9.92
C ARG A 197 0.88 8.39 9.78
N ARG A 198 1.68 7.48 10.30
CA ARG A 198 3.15 7.51 10.21
C ARG A 198 3.65 7.26 8.79
N ALA A 199 2.85 6.63 7.94
CA ALA A 199 3.16 6.51 6.53
C ALA A 199 3.37 7.88 5.85
N THR A 200 2.63 8.92 6.26
CA THR A 200 2.83 10.31 5.79
C THR A 200 4.28 10.78 6.00
N ILE A 201 4.86 10.46 7.16
CA ILE A 201 6.24 10.84 7.46
C ILE A 201 7.22 10.01 6.61
N GLY A 202 6.93 8.71 6.45
CA GLY A 202 7.76 7.81 5.64
C GLY A 202 7.86 8.26 4.18
N ILE A 203 6.74 8.53 3.52
CA ILE A 203 6.74 9.04 2.15
C ILE A 203 7.33 10.46 2.07
N GLY A 204 7.10 11.29 3.09
CA GLY A 204 7.65 12.64 3.17
C GLY A 204 9.18 12.68 3.25
N ARG A 205 9.82 11.65 3.83
CA ARG A 205 11.29 11.50 3.80
C ARG A 205 11.82 11.33 2.37
N GLY A 206 11.07 10.68 1.48
CA GLY A 206 11.34 10.61 0.05
C GLY A 206 11.19 11.93 -0.68
N GLY A 207 10.67 12.99 -0.02
CA GLY A 207 10.60 14.37 -0.49
C GLY A 207 9.25 14.82 -1.02
N THR A 208 8.27 13.94 -1.18
CA THR A 208 6.92 14.37 -1.56
C THR A 208 6.27 15.24 -0.48
N PRO A 209 5.58 16.34 -0.86
CA PRO A 209 4.76 17.10 0.07
C PRO A 209 3.38 16.49 0.30
N GLY A 210 3.04 15.34 -0.35
CA GLY A 210 1.67 14.85 -0.46
C GLY A 210 0.86 15.77 -1.37
N GLY A 211 1.14 15.74 -2.68
CA GLY A 211 0.54 16.67 -3.64
C GLY A 211 -0.99 16.60 -3.68
N ASN A 212 -1.66 17.71 -3.90
CA ASN A 212 -3.12 17.82 -3.80
C ASN A 212 -3.91 16.81 -4.68
N ASN A 213 -3.33 16.40 -5.80
CA ASN A 213 -3.96 15.45 -6.72
C ASN A 213 -3.51 14.00 -6.50
N SER A 214 -2.69 13.75 -5.48
CA SER A 214 -2.25 12.40 -5.11
C SER A 214 -3.26 11.76 -4.18
N GLY A 215 -3.69 10.52 -4.46
CA GLY A 215 -4.61 9.74 -3.62
C GLY A 215 -3.84 8.87 -2.64
N ASP A 216 -3.32 9.47 -1.58
CA ASP A 216 -2.41 8.81 -0.64
C ASP A 216 -3.23 8.21 0.51
N ILE A 217 -3.42 6.89 0.50
CA ILE A 217 -4.26 6.18 1.47
C ILE A 217 -3.46 5.07 2.15
N PHE A 218 -3.53 5.04 3.47
CA PHE A 218 -2.74 4.17 4.32
C PHE A 218 -3.62 3.34 5.24
N LEU A 219 -3.43 2.02 5.23
CA LEU A 219 -4.09 1.08 6.11
C LEU A 219 -3.05 0.41 7.01
N ALA A 220 -3.28 0.41 8.31
CA ALA A 220 -2.50 -0.39 9.24
C ALA A 220 -3.41 -1.44 9.89
N PHE A 221 -2.93 -2.68 10.03
CA PHE A 221 -3.66 -3.73 10.70
C PHE A 221 -2.76 -4.60 11.59
N SER A 222 -3.40 -5.25 12.58
CA SER A 222 -2.71 -6.18 13.47
C SER A 222 -3.33 -7.57 13.36
N THR A 223 -2.48 -8.60 13.28
CA THR A 223 -2.88 -10.00 13.37
C THR A 223 -3.03 -10.49 14.81
N ALA A 224 -2.67 -9.67 15.81
CA ALA A 224 -2.94 -9.94 17.21
C ALA A 224 -4.42 -9.67 17.56
N ASN A 225 -4.82 -10.08 18.77
CA ASN A 225 -6.19 -9.94 19.23
C ASN A 225 -7.20 -10.66 18.31
N GLU A 226 -6.86 -11.87 17.90
CA GLU A 226 -7.77 -12.72 17.12
C GLU A 226 -9.11 -12.86 17.84
N MET A 227 -10.21 -12.77 17.09
CA MET A 227 -11.56 -12.86 17.63
C MET A 227 -12.52 -13.40 16.60
N ASP A 228 -13.55 -14.06 17.09
CA ASP A 228 -14.69 -14.45 16.27
C ASP A 228 -15.41 -13.24 15.67
N LEU A 229 -16.14 -13.48 14.59
CA LEU A 229 -17.04 -12.48 14.02
C LEU A 229 -18.03 -11.99 15.09
N PRO A 230 -18.48 -10.72 15.03
CA PRO A 230 -19.43 -10.19 16.02
C PRO A 230 -20.67 -11.04 16.22
N GLN A 231 -21.17 -11.66 15.15
CA GLN A 231 -22.35 -12.55 15.18
C GLN A 231 -22.12 -13.84 15.95
N LEU A 232 -20.87 -14.28 16.07
CA LEU A 232 -20.45 -15.49 16.76
C LEU A 232 -19.86 -15.21 18.15
N SER A 233 -19.66 -13.94 18.49
CA SER A 233 -19.02 -13.51 19.73
C SER A 233 -20.03 -13.36 20.86
N GLY A 234 -19.57 -13.59 22.10
CA GLY A 234 -20.34 -13.26 23.29
C GLY A 234 -20.50 -11.74 23.51
N PRO A 235 -21.21 -11.35 24.61
CA PRO A 235 -21.51 -9.93 24.86
C PRO A 235 -20.28 -9.09 25.20
N TRP A 236 -19.18 -9.69 25.56
CA TRP A 236 -17.96 -9.00 26.02
C TRP A 236 -16.76 -9.44 25.20
N LYS A 237 -15.89 -8.48 24.88
CA LYS A 237 -14.60 -8.71 24.21
C LYS A 237 -13.47 -8.17 25.07
N SER A 238 -12.35 -8.87 25.10
CA SER A 238 -11.11 -8.42 25.74
C SER A 238 -10.05 -8.22 24.66
N MET A 239 -9.28 -7.14 24.76
CA MET A 239 -8.15 -6.86 23.88
C MET A 239 -6.92 -6.57 24.74
N VAL A 240 -5.76 -7.06 24.27
CA VAL A 240 -4.46 -6.66 24.78
C VAL A 240 -3.95 -5.51 23.92
N SER A 241 -3.34 -4.51 24.53
CA SER A 241 -2.72 -3.41 23.78
C SER A 241 -1.39 -3.03 24.39
N LEU A 242 -0.47 -2.56 23.54
CA LEU A 242 0.76 -1.94 24.01
C LEU A 242 0.42 -0.62 24.71
N ASN A 243 1.14 -0.30 25.80
CA ASN A 243 1.03 1.00 26.43
C ASN A 243 1.42 2.11 25.45
N ASP A 244 0.61 3.16 25.37
CA ASP A 244 0.80 4.29 24.44
C ASP A 244 2.18 4.96 24.56
N ASP A 245 2.74 5.02 25.77
CA ASP A 245 4.07 5.60 26.02
C ASP A 245 5.23 4.77 25.42
N LEU A 246 4.94 3.55 24.93
CA LEU A 246 5.91 2.66 24.29
C LEU A 246 5.76 2.59 22.77
N LEU A 247 4.96 3.46 22.15
CA LEU A 247 4.68 3.41 20.70
C LEU A 247 5.76 4.06 19.82
N ASP A 248 6.64 4.90 20.36
CA ASP A 248 7.64 5.61 19.54
C ASP A 248 8.56 4.68 18.72
N PRO A 249 9.08 3.58 19.26
CA PRO A 249 9.84 2.62 18.44
C PRO A 249 9.02 1.98 17.32
N VAL A 250 7.72 1.72 17.55
CA VAL A 250 6.79 1.18 16.53
C VAL A 250 6.55 2.21 15.42
N TYR A 251 6.38 3.47 15.78
CA TYR A 251 6.22 4.56 14.83
C TYR A 251 7.49 4.76 13.99
N MET A 252 8.67 4.73 14.61
CA MET A 252 9.93 4.84 13.89
C MET A 252 10.09 3.69 12.90
N ALA A 253 9.82 2.46 13.33
CA ALA A 253 9.85 1.27 12.49
C ALA A 253 8.93 1.40 11.26
N ALA A 254 7.72 1.94 11.44
CA ALA A 254 6.79 2.17 10.32
C ALA A 254 7.32 3.23 9.36
N VAL A 255 7.83 4.36 9.87
CA VAL A 255 8.39 5.45 9.06
C VAL A 255 9.55 4.95 8.19
N GLU A 256 10.50 4.23 8.79
CA GLU A 256 11.67 3.70 8.09
C GLU A 256 11.29 2.61 7.07
N ALA A 257 10.36 1.71 7.43
CA ALA A 257 9.93 0.65 6.53
C ALA A 257 9.15 1.22 5.32
N VAL A 258 8.36 2.28 5.51
CA VAL A 258 7.67 2.95 4.39
C VAL A 258 8.65 3.63 3.46
N GLU A 259 9.64 4.38 3.99
CA GLU A 259 10.69 5.01 3.19
C GLU A 259 11.46 3.97 2.37
N GLU A 260 11.87 2.87 2.99
CA GLU A 260 12.58 1.77 2.33
C GLU A 260 11.72 1.05 1.30
N ALA A 261 10.46 0.75 1.60
CA ALA A 261 9.56 0.08 0.66
C ALA A 261 9.35 0.88 -0.63
N VAL A 262 9.25 2.22 -0.53
CA VAL A 262 9.18 3.10 -1.71
C VAL A 262 10.47 3.01 -2.53
N LEU A 263 11.62 3.03 -1.88
CA LEU A 263 12.90 2.91 -2.58
C LEU A 263 13.06 1.53 -3.23
N ASN A 264 12.69 0.45 -2.54
CA ASN A 264 12.70 -0.91 -3.07
C ASN A 264 11.80 -1.04 -4.30
N ALA A 265 10.60 -0.45 -4.28
CA ALA A 265 9.70 -0.41 -5.44
C ALA A 265 10.37 0.20 -6.68
N MET A 266 11.17 1.27 -6.50
CA MET A 266 11.88 1.95 -7.58
C MET A 266 13.12 1.17 -8.04
N LEU A 267 13.88 0.58 -7.11
CA LEU A 267 15.11 -0.17 -7.41
C LEU A 267 14.86 -1.51 -8.09
N ALA A 268 13.72 -2.15 -7.79
CA ALA A 268 13.30 -3.40 -8.41
C ALA A 268 12.54 -3.20 -9.74
N ALA A 269 12.26 -1.94 -10.11
CA ALA A 269 11.50 -1.62 -11.31
C ALA A 269 12.35 -1.79 -12.58
N GLU A 270 11.65 -2.04 -13.70
CA GLU A 270 12.24 -2.15 -15.02
C GLU A 270 11.64 -1.10 -15.96
N ASP A 271 12.40 -0.69 -16.96
CA ASP A 271 11.96 0.24 -18.00
C ASP A 271 10.64 -0.19 -18.62
N THR A 272 9.71 0.74 -18.79
CA THR A 272 8.38 0.44 -19.30
C THR A 272 7.96 1.46 -20.36
N PRO A 273 7.54 1.03 -21.56
CA PRO A 273 6.98 1.91 -22.57
C PRO A 273 5.76 2.67 -22.04
N THR A 274 5.61 3.94 -22.42
CA THR A 274 4.42 4.73 -22.07
C THR A 274 3.30 4.48 -23.08
N ALA A 275 2.07 4.30 -22.58
CA ALA A 275 0.87 4.31 -23.41
C ALA A 275 0.50 5.75 -23.80
N ARG A 276 0.76 6.72 -22.92
CA ARG A 276 0.44 8.15 -23.10
C ARG A 276 1.51 9.06 -22.49
N PRO A 277 2.29 9.82 -23.30
CA PRO A 277 2.34 9.77 -24.75
C PRO A 277 2.96 8.47 -25.27
N SER A 278 2.50 7.97 -26.41
CA SER A 278 3.11 6.81 -27.05
C SER A 278 4.52 7.16 -27.58
N GLY A 279 5.39 6.14 -27.63
CA GLY A 279 6.75 6.32 -28.16
C GLY A 279 7.77 6.82 -27.15
N SER A 280 7.41 6.96 -25.89
CA SER A 280 8.33 7.27 -24.78
C SER A 280 8.53 6.04 -23.90
N VAL A 281 9.48 6.12 -22.97
CA VAL A 281 9.79 5.07 -21.99
C VAL A 281 9.91 5.71 -20.61
N CYS A 282 9.16 5.19 -19.67
CA CYS A 282 9.38 5.45 -18.25
C CYS A 282 10.57 4.62 -17.79
N ARG A 283 11.67 5.27 -17.46
CA ARG A 283 12.91 4.59 -17.07
C ARG A 283 12.89 4.20 -15.59
N ALA A 284 13.43 3.03 -15.31
CA ALA A 284 13.81 2.66 -13.96
C ALA A 284 14.93 3.59 -13.45
N ILE A 285 15.06 3.71 -12.14
CA ILE A 285 16.17 4.44 -11.56
C ILE A 285 17.49 3.68 -11.78
N ASP A 286 18.51 4.36 -12.26
CA ASP A 286 19.84 3.76 -12.40
C ASP A 286 20.48 3.62 -11.01
N ALA A 287 20.46 2.38 -10.47
CA ALA A 287 20.99 2.07 -9.15
C ALA A 287 22.48 2.40 -9.02
N GLU A 288 23.29 2.21 -10.07
CA GLU A 288 24.72 2.52 -10.03
C GLU A 288 24.97 4.04 -10.09
N ALA A 289 24.19 4.78 -10.85
CA ALA A 289 24.23 6.23 -10.83
C ALA A 289 23.78 6.78 -9.47
N LEU A 290 22.74 6.18 -8.87
CA LEU A 290 22.28 6.53 -7.52
C LEU A 290 23.39 6.30 -6.48
N LYS A 291 24.02 5.13 -6.45
CA LYS A 291 25.12 4.80 -5.52
C LYS A 291 26.28 5.81 -5.60
N ARG A 292 26.64 6.24 -6.83
CA ARG A 292 27.70 7.24 -7.01
C ARG A 292 27.43 8.59 -6.36
N LEU A 293 26.15 8.92 -6.07
CA LEU A 293 25.81 10.17 -5.37
C LEU A 293 26.14 10.11 -3.86
N PHE A 294 26.45 8.93 -3.34
CA PHE A 294 26.76 8.69 -1.92
C PHE A 294 28.21 8.26 -1.68
N ALA A 295 28.98 8.09 -2.75
CA ALA A 295 30.42 7.83 -2.68
C ALA A 295 31.19 9.14 -2.56
#